data_9dc46f87594eb98548e2c5f08d84c3f6
#
_entry.id   9dc46f87594eb98548e2c5f08d84c3f6
#
_cell.length_a   1.000
_cell.length_b   1.000
_cell.length_c   1.000
_cell.angle_alpha   90.00
_cell.angle_beta   90.00
_cell.angle_gamma   90.00
#
_symmetry.space_group_name_H-M   'P 1'
#
loop_
_entity.id
_entity.type
_entity.pdbx_description
1 polymer ?
#
loop_
_entity_poly.entity_id
_entity_poly.type
_entity_poly.pdbx_seq_one_letter_code
_entity_poly.pdbx_strand_id
1 'polypeptide(L)'
;MHRVWFNKTFSSVATAMRLIREADLAATGGQRRYHLIYTNPNEHAAAFLAADEYAVEPADLKGEDYLEWCLAFCRERAITIFWPGRAAGRIASAQARFAAIGTRVLSVATEEVLTLMHDKARFCAGLDLPMAPVADTRAVNNIAEYDAAFAELRPLHARLCIKPSESVYGLGFAVLDERSSAELLLAGAAYKVNTQELRDGLARMQTFKTLLLMEYLDGHEYSADCVADQGRLVCAIPRKKLHAPGSGQLIELREELLAACAKLARDYQLNGVFNIQFREGANGLALLEINPRMSGGIGMACAAGPNLPYIALAGFDQGYDTLDIPAIREGMRVAEAASPVELP
;
A
#
# COMPACT_ATOMS: atom_id res chain seq x y z
N MET A 1 7.82 -26.32 12.36
CA MET A 1 7.70 -25.50 11.15
C MET A 1 6.36 -24.79 11.20
N HIS A 2 6.34 -23.45 11.15
CA HIS A 2 5.12 -22.66 11.14
C HIS A 2 4.44 -22.70 9.78
N ARG A 3 3.13 -22.87 9.77
CA ARG A 3 2.32 -22.78 8.54
C ARG A 3 1.77 -21.36 8.43
N VAL A 4 2.27 -20.62 7.45
CA VAL A 4 1.97 -19.20 7.23
C VAL A 4 1.06 -19.07 6.02
N TRP A 5 -0.12 -18.50 6.23
CA TRP A 5 -1.11 -18.34 5.19
C TRP A 5 -1.26 -16.89 4.75
N PHE A 6 -1.23 -16.68 3.43
CA PHE A 6 -1.61 -15.45 2.75
C PHE A 6 -2.88 -15.72 1.94
N ASN A 7 -3.96 -15.03 2.19
CA ASN A 7 -5.12 -15.06 1.30
C ASN A 7 -4.95 -14.06 0.15
N LYS A 8 -5.94 -13.96 -0.76
CA LYS A 8 -5.87 -13.03 -1.90
C LYS A 8 -5.36 -11.66 -1.49
N THR A 9 -4.29 -11.23 -2.13
CA THR A 9 -3.70 -9.90 -1.97
C THR A 9 -3.08 -9.45 -3.30
N PHE A 10 -2.30 -8.38 -3.29
CA PHE A 10 -1.63 -7.84 -4.48
C PHE A 10 -0.54 -8.78 -4.99
N SER A 11 -0.16 -8.62 -6.27
CA SER A 11 0.85 -9.47 -6.95
C SER A 11 2.21 -9.51 -6.23
N SER A 12 2.54 -8.48 -5.46
CA SER A 12 3.75 -8.41 -4.62
C SER A 12 3.89 -9.56 -3.61
N VAL A 13 2.82 -10.29 -3.29
CA VAL A 13 2.87 -11.46 -2.41
C VAL A 13 3.79 -12.56 -2.96
N ALA A 14 3.85 -12.76 -4.29
CA ALA A 14 4.77 -13.71 -4.89
C ALA A 14 6.23 -13.37 -4.60
N THR A 15 6.58 -12.08 -4.74
CA THR A 15 7.92 -11.57 -4.38
C THR A 15 8.18 -11.73 -2.89
N ALA A 16 7.20 -11.38 -2.04
CA ALA A 16 7.33 -11.52 -0.59
C ALA A 16 7.57 -12.97 -0.17
N MET A 17 6.83 -13.95 -0.72
CA MET A 17 7.03 -15.36 -0.39
C MET A 17 8.41 -15.86 -0.81
N ARG A 18 8.91 -15.45 -1.99
CA ARG A 18 10.30 -15.79 -2.40
C ARG A 18 11.33 -15.20 -1.45
N LEU A 19 11.21 -13.92 -1.12
CA LEU A 19 12.10 -13.23 -0.19
C LEU A 19 12.09 -13.86 1.21
N ILE A 20 10.93 -14.20 1.73
CA ILE A 20 10.79 -14.91 3.02
C ILE A 20 11.53 -16.25 2.97
N ARG A 21 11.29 -17.05 1.92
CA ARG A 21 11.92 -18.35 1.78
C ARG A 21 13.44 -18.27 1.71
N GLU A 22 13.99 -17.35 0.92
CA GLU A 22 15.43 -17.13 0.77
C GLU A 22 16.07 -16.73 2.11
N ALA A 23 15.48 -15.76 2.81
CA ALA A 23 15.99 -15.29 4.08
C ALA A 23 15.85 -16.34 5.20
N ASP A 24 14.75 -17.11 5.22
CA ASP A 24 14.53 -18.19 6.20
C ASP A 24 15.60 -19.29 6.05
N LEU A 25 15.86 -19.71 4.84
CA LEU A 25 16.93 -20.71 4.57
C LEU A 25 18.31 -20.17 4.97
N ALA A 26 18.61 -18.92 4.68
CA ALA A 26 19.87 -18.31 5.05
C ALA A 26 20.04 -18.19 6.58
N ALA A 27 19.00 -17.76 7.28
CA ALA A 27 19.02 -17.56 8.73
C ALA A 27 19.07 -18.86 9.54
N THR A 28 18.62 -19.97 8.95
CA THR A 28 18.50 -21.27 9.65
C THR A 28 19.53 -22.31 9.23
N GLY A 29 20.49 -21.96 8.40
CA GLY A 29 21.49 -22.91 7.87
C GLY A 29 20.89 -23.96 6.96
N GLY A 30 19.83 -23.61 6.21
CA GLY A 30 19.17 -24.50 5.24
C GLY A 30 17.93 -25.23 5.76
N GLN A 31 17.59 -25.09 7.03
CA GLN A 31 16.34 -25.63 7.58
C GLN A 31 15.22 -24.61 7.42
N ARG A 32 14.04 -25.09 6.99
CA ARG A 32 12.89 -24.19 6.82
C ARG A 32 12.08 -24.07 8.09
N ARG A 33 11.89 -22.82 8.56
CA ARG A 33 11.02 -22.49 9.68
C ARG A 33 9.59 -22.24 9.24
N TYR A 34 9.41 -21.66 8.04
CA TYR A 34 8.11 -21.26 7.50
C TYR A 34 7.72 -22.09 6.28
N HIS A 35 6.49 -22.63 6.31
CA HIS A 35 5.81 -23.23 5.18
C HIS A 35 4.75 -22.26 4.68
N LEU A 36 4.91 -21.75 3.46
CA LEU A 36 4.13 -20.62 2.93
C LEU A 36 2.95 -21.14 2.10
N ILE A 37 1.75 -20.75 2.50
CA ILE A 37 0.49 -21.15 1.86
C ILE A 37 -0.15 -19.92 1.26
N TYR A 38 -0.64 -20.00 0.03
CA TYR A 38 -1.33 -18.92 -0.65
C TYR A 38 -2.68 -19.36 -1.19
N THR A 39 -3.70 -18.51 -1.03
CA THR A 39 -5.00 -18.70 -1.66
C THR A 39 -5.41 -17.51 -2.51
N ASN A 40 -6.10 -17.79 -3.62
CA ASN A 40 -6.62 -16.78 -4.54
C ASN A 40 -7.87 -17.34 -5.22
N PRO A 41 -8.92 -16.51 -5.48
CA PRO A 41 -10.09 -16.96 -6.23
C PRO A 41 -9.81 -17.19 -7.73
N ASN A 42 -8.71 -16.65 -8.27
CA ASN A 42 -8.26 -16.97 -9.62
C ASN A 42 -7.39 -18.23 -9.57
N GLU A 43 -7.87 -19.32 -10.15
CA GLU A 43 -7.16 -20.61 -10.22
C GLU A 43 -5.83 -20.57 -10.99
N HIS A 44 -5.63 -19.55 -11.83
CA HIS A 44 -4.40 -19.32 -12.59
C HIS A 44 -3.56 -18.17 -12.01
N ALA A 45 -3.64 -17.91 -10.71
CA ALA A 45 -2.85 -16.86 -10.08
C ALA A 45 -1.35 -17.17 -10.11
N ALA A 46 -0.56 -16.34 -10.80
CA ALA A 46 0.90 -16.55 -10.91
C ALA A 46 1.62 -16.63 -9.54
N ALA A 47 1.03 -16.04 -8.49
CA ALA A 47 1.59 -16.12 -7.15
C ALA A 47 1.56 -17.53 -6.53
N PHE A 48 0.77 -18.47 -7.06
CA PHE A 48 0.81 -19.88 -6.67
C PHE A 48 2.19 -20.51 -6.87
N LEU A 49 2.92 -20.09 -7.90
CA LEU A 49 4.29 -20.56 -8.17
C LEU A 49 5.31 -20.21 -7.07
N ALA A 50 4.99 -19.24 -6.23
CA ALA A 50 5.86 -18.84 -5.12
C ALA A 50 5.48 -19.49 -3.78
N ALA A 51 4.32 -20.12 -3.69
CA ALA A 51 3.86 -20.81 -2.48
C ALA A 51 4.41 -22.24 -2.39
N ASP A 52 4.46 -22.78 -1.18
CA ASP A 52 4.76 -24.21 -0.94
C ASP A 52 3.50 -25.05 -1.08
N GLU A 53 2.36 -24.45 -0.77
CA GLU A 53 1.04 -25.03 -0.89
C GLU A 53 0.07 -23.92 -1.33
N TYR A 54 -0.87 -24.25 -2.20
CA TYR A 54 -1.88 -23.28 -2.62
C TYR A 54 -3.27 -23.90 -2.70
N ALA A 55 -4.30 -23.05 -2.66
CA ALA A 55 -5.67 -23.47 -2.90
C ALA A 55 -6.48 -22.33 -3.54
N VAL A 56 -7.54 -22.70 -4.26
CA VAL A 56 -8.50 -21.72 -4.77
C VAL A 56 -9.45 -21.32 -3.64
N GLU A 57 -9.57 -20.02 -3.38
CA GLU A 57 -10.50 -19.51 -2.37
C GLU A 57 -11.85 -19.13 -2.99
N PRO A 58 -12.98 -19.23 -2.25
CA PRO A 58 -14.29 -18.87 -2.77
C PRO A 58 -14.35 -17.37 -3.18
N ALA A 59 -14.73 -17.11 -4.43
CA ALA A 59 -14.82 -15.74 -4.95
C ALA A 59 -16.05 -14.99 -4.45
N ASP A 60 -17.14 -15.68 -4.24
CA ASP A 60 -18.48 -15.20 -3.93
C ASP A 60 -18.72 -14.93 -2.44
N LEU A 61 -17.99 -15.59 -1.55
CA LEU A 61 -18.14 -15.38 -0.11
C LEU A 61 -17.70 -13.97 0.31
N LYS A 62 -18.48 -13.35 1.18
CA LYS A 62 -18.26 -12.01 1.73
C LYS A 62 -18.65 -11.97 3.21
N GLY A 63 -18.22 -10.90 3.88
CA GLY A 63 -18.67 -10.63 5.24
C GLY A 63 -18.36 -11.78 6.20
N GLU A 64 -19.35 -12.21 6.96
CA GLU A 64 -19.21 -13.27 7.96
C GLU A 64 -18.97 -14.64 7.33
N ASP A 65 -19.61 -14.96 6.20
CA ASP A 65 -19.43 -16.24 5.53
C ASP A 65 -17.99 -16.45 5.08
N TYR A 66 -17.33 -15.37 4.59
CA TYR A 66 -15.91 -15.44 4.26
C TYR A 66 -15.02 -15.58 5.50
N LEU A 67 -15.37 -14.94 6.61
CA LEU A 67 -14.63 -15.08 7.87
C LEU A 67 -14.73 -16.51 8.41
N GLU A 68 -15.92 -17.13 8.38
CA GLU A 68 -16.12 -18.53 8.78
C GLU A 68 -15.30 -19.48 7.91
N TRP A 69 -15.29 -19.24 6.60
CA TRP A 69 -14.42 -20.01 5.69
C TRP A 69 -12.94 -19.88 6.06
N CYS A 70 -12.48 -18.66 6.38
CA CYS A 70 -11.10 -18.44 6.82
C CYS A 70 -10.77 -19.21 8.11
N LEU A 71 -11.68 -19.21 9.08
CA LEU A 71 -11.50 -19.97 10.33
C LEU A 71 -11.48 -21.49 10.09
N ALA A 72 -12.35 -21.99 9.21
CA ALA A 72 -12.37 -23.40 8.83
C ALA A 72 -11.07 -23.79 8.12
N PHE A 73 -10.60 -22.98 7.17
CA PHE A 73 -9.34 -23.18 6.46
C PHE A 73 -8.14 -23.20 7.43
N CYS A 74 -8.11 -22.28 8.40
CA CYS A 74 -7.06 -22.27 9.42
C CYS A 74 -7.03 -23.56 10.25
N ARG A 75 -8.18 -24.08 10.66
CA ARG A 75 -8.27 -25.37 11.40
C ARG A 75 -7.82 -26.53 10.55
N GLU A 76 -8.38 -26.66 9.33
CA GLU A 76 -8.11 -27.77 8.41
C GLU A 76 -6.64 -27.87 8.03
N ARG A 77 -6.02 -26.73 7.77
CA ARG A 77 -4.62 -26.64 7.33
C ARG A 77 -3.64 -26.40 8.47
N ALA A 78 -4.09 -26.41 9.72
CA ALA A 78 -3.26 -26.17 10.92
C ALA A 78 -2.40 -24.87 10.78
N ILE A 79 -3.02 -23.79 10.31
CA ILE A 79 -2.36 -22.48 10.12
C ILE A 79 -1.95 -21.93 11.48
N THR A 80 -0.68 -21.57 11.63
CA THR A 80 -0.16 -20.95 12.87
C THR A 80 -0.05 -19.42 12.76
N ILE A 81 0.17 -18.91 11.56
CA ILE A 81 0.22 -17.46 11.29
C ILE A 81 -0.62 -17.16 10.06
N PHE A 82 -1.56 -16.25 10.17
CA PHE A 82 -2.36 -15.74 9.07
C PHE A 82 -1.98 -14.29 8.75
N TRP A 83 -1.51 -14.03 7.55
CA TRP A 83 -1.17 -12.70 7.04
C TRP A 83 -2.24 -12.26 6.02
N PRO A 84 -3.26 -11.50 6.46
CA PRO A 84 -4.43 -11.25 5.63
C PRO A 84 -4.19 -10.17 4.58
N GLY A 85 -4.77 -10.37 3.39
CA GLY A 85 -4.94 -9.37 2.34
C GLY A 85 -6.42 -9.04 2.12
N ARG A 86 -7.19 -10.02 1.59
CA ARG A 86 -8.64 -9.88 1.42
C ARG A 86 -9.33 -9.85 2.78
N ALA A 87 -10.26 -8.91 2.95
CA ALA A 87 -11.04 -8.70 4.18
C ALA A 87 -10.18 -8.43 5.44
N ALA A 88 -8.97 -7.83 5.26
CA ALA A 88 -8.01 -7.63 6.35
C ALA A 88 -8.62 -6.94 7.59
N GLY A 89 -9.48 -5.92 7.41
CA GLY A 89 -10.15 -5.24 8.52
C GLY A 89 -11.03 -6.18 9.34
N ARG A 90 -11.91 -6.93 8.69
CA ARG A 90 -12.78 -7.91 9.37
C ARG A 90 -11.98 -9.03 10.06
N ILE A 91 -10.91 -9.48 9.43
CA ILE A 91 -10.01 -10.47 10.02
C ILE A 91 -9.28 -9.88 11.24
N ALA A 92 -8.86 -8.63 11.17
CA ALA A 92 -8.27 -7.91 12.30
C ALA A 92 -9.22 -7.80 13.49
N SER A 93 -10.51 -7.52 13.27
CA SER A 93 -11.53 -7.49 14.33
C SER A 93 -11.81 -8.86 14.95
N ALA A 94 -11.55 -9.93 14.21
CA ALA A 94 -11.81 -11.31 14.64
C ALA A 94 -10.58 -12.03 15.22
N GLN A 95 -9.49 -11.32 15.54
CA GLN A 95 -8.22 -11.92 16.00
C GLN A 95 -8.41 -12.91 17.17
N ALA A 96 -9.30 -12.60 18.11
CA ALA A 96 -9.58 -13.50 19.25
C ALA A 96 -10.14 -14.87 18.79
N ARG A 97 -10.95 -14.90 17.73
CA ARG A 97 -11.50 -16.14 17.15
C ARG A 97 -10.41 -17.00 16.50
N PHE A 98 -9.47 -16.36 15.80
CA PHE A 98 -8.29 -17.05 15.25
C PHE A 98 -7.36 -17.54 16.37
N ALA A 99 -7.10 -16.73 17.38
CA ALA A 99 -6.28 -17.13 18.53
C ALA A 99 -6.87 -18.33 19.27
N ALA A 100 -8.20 -18.42 19.41
CA ALA A 100 -8.89 -19.55 20.03
C ALA A 100 -8.68 -20.90 19.29
N ILE A 101 -8.26 -20.85 18.04
CA ILE A 101 -7.93 -22.05 17.23
C ILE A 101 -6.43 -22.22 16.97
N GLY A 102 -5.57 -21.46 17.71
CA GLY A 102 -4.11 -21.54 17.60
C GLY A 102 -3.50 -20.74 16.44
N THR A 103 -4.26 -19.90 15.74
CA THR A 103 -3.78 -19.05 14.64
C THR A 103 -3.54 -17.62 15.11
N ARG A 104 -2.32 -17.09 14.96
CA ARG A 104 -2.00 -15.68 15.18
C ARG A 104 -2.21 -14.89 13.88
N VAL A 105 -2.81 -13.71 13.95
CA VAL A 105 -3.08 -12.85 12.78
C VAL A 105 -2.06 -11.71 12.72
N LEU A 106 -1.27 -11.64 11.65
CA LEU A 106 -0.36 -10.53 11.37
C LEU A 106 -1.13 -9.45 10.58
N SER A 107 -1.90 -8.64 11.28
CA SER A 107 -2.62 -7.50 10.72
C SER A 107 -1.80 -6.22 10.85
N VAL A 108 -1.91 -5.33 9.85
CA VAL A 108 -1.21 -4.03 9.85
C VAL A 108 -1.79 -3.07 10.89
N ALA A 109 -3.10 -3.11 11.11
CA ALA A 109 -3.79 -2.26 12.08
C ALA A 109 -5.16 -2.84 12.45
N THR A 110 -5.90 -2.14 13.30
CA THR A 110 -7.30 -2.44 13.60
C THR A 110 -8.21 -2.16 12.39
N GLU A 111 -9.42 -2.73 12.38
CA GLU A 111 -10.42 -2.47 11.31
C GLU A 111 -10.72 -0.97 11.16
N GLU A 112 -10.82 -0.25 12.27
CA GLU A 112 -11.09 1.20 12.29
C GLU A 112 -10.00 1.98 11.56
N VAL A 113 -8.73 1.70 11.87
CA VAL A 113 -7.58 2.35 11.25
C VAL A 113 -7.47 1.96 9.78
N LEU A 114 -7.69 0.69 9.43
CA LEU A 114 -7.69 0.23 8.04
C LEU A 114 -8.80 0.92 7.22
N THR A 115 -9.98 1.06 7.80
CA THR A 115 -11.11 1.77 7.17
C THR A 115 -10.81 3.26 7.00
N LEU A 116 -10.21 3.91 8.01
CA LEU A 116 -9.79 5.31 7.92
C LEU A 116 -8.77 5.52 6.80
N MET A 117 -7.76 4.64 6.67
CA MET A 117 -6.73 4.75 5.62
C MET A 117 -7.27 4.53 4.21
N HIS A 118 -8.38 3.80 4.05
CA HIS A 118 -9.04 3.63 2.76
C HIS A 118 -9.80 4.88 2.31
N ASP A 119 -10.32 5.68 3.24
CA ASP A 119 -10.98 6.96 2.97
C ASP A 119 -9.98 8.11 3.10
N LYS A 120 -9.36 8.49 1.98
CA LYS A 120 -8.33 9.54 1.95
C LYS A 120 -8.85 10.90 2.44
N ALA A 121 -10.14 11.23 2.22
CA ALA A 121 -10.73 12.48 2.69
C ALA A 121 -10.73 12.55 4.22
N ARG A 122 -11.24 11.50 4.86
CA ARG A 122 -11.30 11.42 6.33
C ARG A 122 -9.90 11.32 6.94
N PHE A 123 -9.03 10.54 6.33
CA PHE A 123 -7.64 10.39 6.77
C PHE A 123 -6.90 11.74 6.77
N CYS A 124 -6.97 12.47 5.64
CA CYS A 124 -6.30 13.77 5.51
C CYS A 124 -6.86 14.84 6.47
N ALA A 125 -8.17 14.84 6.72
CA ALA A 125 -8.83 15.83 7.59
C ALA A 125 -8.38 15.78 9.06
N GLY A 126 -7.94 14.60 9.53
CA GLY A 126 -7.50 14.40 10.92
C GLY A 126 -5.97 14.34 11.09
N LEU A 127 -5.21 14.57 10.03
CA LEU A 127 -3.77 14.33 10.05
C LEU A 127 -2.99 15.53 10.63
N ASP A 128 -2.20 15.28 11.67
CA ASP A 128 -1.14 16.16 12.18
C ASP A 128 0.24 15.61 11.81
N LEU A 129 0.80 16.07 10.68
CA LEU A 129 2.10 15.64 10.18
C LEU A 129 2.93 16.84 9.67
N PRO A 130 3.48 17.67 10.56
CA PRO A 130 4.10 18.95 10.17
C PRO A 130 5.33 18.78 9.26
N MET A 131 6.08 17.67 9.35
CA MET A 131 7.24 17.41 8.50
C MET A 131 6.89 16.95 7.07
N ALA A 132 5.64 16.53 6.83
CA ALA A 132 5.14 16.13 5.52
C ALA A 132 3.61 16.30 5.49
N PRO A 133 3.09 17.55 5.54
CA PRO A 133 1.65 17.79 5.55
C PRO A 133 0.99 17.24 4.28
N VAL A 134 -0.32 17.07 4.30
CA VAL A 134 -1.06 16.77 3.07
C VAL A 134 -1.08 17.99 2.15
N ALA A 135 -1.09 17.73 0.84
CA ALA A 135 -1.32 18.78 -0.15
C ALA A 135 -2.65 19.50 0.13
N ASP A 136 -2.70 20.81 -0.22
CA ASP A 136 -3.93 21.59 -0.05
C ASP A 136 -5.09 20.94 -0.81
N THR A 137 -6.12 20.50 -0.09
CA THR A 137 -7.14 19.56 -0.58
C THR A 137 -8.52 19.95 -0.11
N ARG A 138 -9.51 19.83 -1.00
CA ARG A 138 -10.95 19.94 -0.70
C ARG A 138 -11.68 18.69 -1.15
N ALA A 139 -12.47 18.13 -0.25
CA ALA A 139 -13.38 17.03 -0.58
C ALA A 139 -14.69 17.60 -1.13
N VAL A 140 -15.15 17.10 -2.27
CA VAL A 140 -16.35 17.57 -2.97
C VAL A 140 -17.20 16.39 -3.43
N ASN A 141 -18.54 16.51 -3.37
CA ASN A 141 -19.47 15.48 -3.80
C ASN A 141 -20.65 15.99 -4.64
N ASN A 142 -20.68 17.30 -4.91
CA ASN A 142 -21.63 17.96 -5.80
C ASN A 142 -20.95 19.14 -6.51
N ILE A 143 -21.63 19.67 -7.55
CA ILE A 143 -21.04 20.73 -8.38
C ILE A 143 -20.82 22.05 -7.63
N ALA A 144 -21.67 22.41 -6.68
CA ALA A 144 -21.53 23.64 -5.91
C ALA A 144 -20.27 23.60 -5.02
N GLU A 145 -20.02 22.47 -4.38
CA GLU A 145 -18.77 22.26 -3.62
C GLU A 145 -17.54 22.26 -4.54
N TYR A 146 -17.62 21.63 -5.73
CA TYR A 146 -16.53 21.66 -6.70
C TYR A 146 -16.21 23.10 -7.14
N ASP A 147 -17.21 23.90 -7.51
CA ASP A 147 -17.02 25.26 -7.96
C ASP A 147 -16.43 26.15 -6.86
N ALA A 148 -16.89 25.99 -5.63
CA ALA A 148 -16.35 26.71 -4.47
C ALA A 148 -14.88 26.31 -4.20
N ALA A 149 -14.59 25.02 -4.18
CA ALA A 149 -13.24 24.51 -3.98
C ALA A 149 -12.28 24.93 -5.10
N PHE A 150 -12.74 24.91 -6.36
CA PHE A 150 -11.95 25.34 -7.49
C PHE A 150 -11.64 26.84 -7.42
N ALA A 151 -12.62 27.68 -7.10
CA ALA A 151 -12.44 29.11 -6.94
C ALA A 151 -11.46 29.46 -5.79
N GLU A 152 -11.45 28.66 -4.73
CA GLU A 152 -10.52 28.82 -3.62
C GLU A 152 -9.08 28.39 -3.98
N LEU A 153 -8.90 27.19 -4.56
CA LEU A 153 -7.58 26.62 -4.80
C LEU A 153 -6.87 27.16 -6.03
N ARG A 154 -7.61 27.50 -7.09
CA ARG A 154 -7.02 27.91 -8.39
C ARG A 154 -6.12 29.14 -8.33
N PRO A 155 -6.42 30.19 -7.51
CA PRO A 155 -5.54 31.35 -7.35
C PRO A 155 -4.26 31.03 -6.56
N LEU A 156 -4.27 30.00 -5.72
CA LEU A 156 -3.16 29.65 -4.83
C LEU A 156 -2.16 28.71 -5.49
N HIS A 157 -2.61 27.90 -6.45
CA HIS A 157 -1.82 26.82 -7.05
C HIS A 157 -1.81 26.90 -8.57
N ALA A 158 -0.62 26.82 -9.16
CA ALA A 158 -0.43 26.87 -10.62
C ALA A 158 -1.15 25.73 -11.33
N ARG A 159 -1.22 24.56 -10.71
CA ARG A 159 -1.90 23.37 -11.22
C ARG A 159 -2.70 22.68 -10.14
N LEU A 160 -3.87 22.16 -10.53
CA LEU A 160 -4.72 21.34 -9.67
C LEU A 160 -4.85 19.94 -10.25
N CYS A 161 -5.16 18.99 -9.40
CA CYS A 161 -5.51 17.63 -9.79
C CYS A 161 -6.73 17.16 -9.01
N ILE A 162 -7.33 16.08 -9.50
CA ILE A 162 -8.51 15.47 -8.91
C ILE A 162 -8.34 13.96 -8.80
N LYS A 163 -8.87 13.36 -7.75
CA LYS A 163 -8.92 11.90 -7.58
C LYS A 163 -10.12 11.49 -6.72
N PRO A 164 -10.66 10.28 -6.88
CA PRO A 164 -11.64 9.75 -5.92
C PRO A 164 -11.03 9.61 -4.51
N SER A 165 -11.83 9.89 -3.47
CA SER A 165 -11.41 9.66 -2.07
C SER A 165 -11.08 8.18 -1.83
N GLU A 166 -11.92 7.28 -2.35
CA GLU A 166 -11.72 5.84 -2.31
C GLU A 166 -11.29 5.33 -3.69
N SER A 167 -10.03 4.98 -3.85
CA SER A 167 -9.49 4.40 -5.07
C SER A 167 -8.22 3.61 -4.80
N VAL A 168 -7.90 2.68 -5.69
CA VAL A 168 -6.67 1.87 -5.66
C VAL A 168 -5.90 2.07 -6.96
N TYR A 169 -4.59 1.89 -6.96
CA TYR A 169 -3.72 2.00 -8.14
C TYR A 169 -3.76 3.36 -8.86
N GLY A 170 -4.14 4.45 -8.18
CA GLY A 170 -4.28 5.76 -8.82
C GLY A 170 -5.43 5.86 -9.82
N LEU A 171 -6.35 4.89 -9.83
CA LEU A 171 -7.52 4.93 -10.73
C LEU A 171 -8.36 6.18 -10.46
N GLY A 172 -8.71 6.90 -11.53
CA GLY A 172 -9.47 8.13 -11.46
C GLY A 172 -8.66 9.39 -11.11
N PHE A 173 -7.32 9.27 -10.94
CA PHE A 173 -6.46 10.45 -10.83
C PHE A 173 -6.35 11.18 -12.17
N ALA A 174 -6.52 12.50 -12.15
CA ALA A 174 -6.29 13.35 -13.32
C ALA A 174 -5.78 14.73 -12.90
N VAL A 175 -4.84 15.27 -13.69
CA VAL A 175 -4.41 16.66 -13.61
C VAL A 175 -5.36 17.50 -14.45
N LEU A 176 -5.85 18.61 -13.92
CA LEU A 176 -6.68 19.56 -14.66
C LEU A 176 -5.82 20.31 -15.70
N ASP A 177 -6.30 20.36 -16.92
CA ASP A 177 -5.59 20.95 -18.07
C ASP A 177 -6.58 21.82 -18.88
N GLU A 178 -6.09 22.89 -19.48
CA GLU A 178 -6.93 23.82 -20.24
C GLU A 178 -7.12 23.37 -21.71
N ARG A 179 -6.32 22.40 -22.18
CA ARG A 179 -6.44 21.85 -23.53
C ARG A 179 -7.69 20.97 -23.64
N SER A 180 -8.32 20.96 -24.80
CA SER A 180 -9.46 20.10 -25.11
C SER A 180 -9.10 18.61 -25.00
N SER A 181 -10.09 17.75 -24.76
CA SER A 181 -9.89 16.29 -24.71
C SER A 181 -9.27 15.76 -26.00
N ALA A 182 -9.58 16.36 -27.16
CA ALA A 182 -8.97 15.98 -28.44
C ALA A 182 -7.47 16.32 -28.49
N GLU A 183 -7.07 17.50 -28.02
CA GLU A 183 -5.66 17.89 -27.95
C GLU A 183 -4.88 17.02 -26.96
N LEU A 184 -5.48 16.71 -25.81
CA LEU A 184 -4.88 15.79 -24.82
C LEU A 184 -4.68 14.40 -25.41
N LEU A 185 -5.68 13.87 -26.10
CA LEU A 185 -5.61 12.57 -26.77
C LEU A 185 -4.50 12.54 -27.84
N LEU A 186 -4.48 13.54 -28.73
CA LEU A 186 -3.48 13.65 -29.81
C LEU A 186 -2.05 13.83 -29.27
N ALA A 187 -1.91 14.48 -28.11
CA ALA A 187 -0.63 14.62 -27.42
C ALA A 187 -0.19 13.37 -26.64
N GLY A 188 -1.00 12.32 -26.58
CA GLY A 188 -0.75 11.13 -25.75
C GLY A 188 -0.67 11.45 -24.27
N ALA A 189 -1.38 12.49 -23.82
CA ALA A 189 -1.32 12.98 -22.44
C ALA A 189 -2.13 12.07 -21.49
N ALA A 190 -1.44 11.14 -20.83
CA ALA A 190 -2.04 10.31 -19.79
C ALA A 190 -2.35 11.11 -18.52
N TYR A 191 -3.38 10.70 -17.79
CA TYR A 191 -3.78 11.27 -16.49
C TYR A 191 -4.10 12.77 -16.55
N LYS A 192 -4.65 13.27 -17.65
CA LYS A 192 -5.11 14.64 -17.81
C LYS A 192 -6.55 14.70 -18.25
N VAL A 193 -7.27 15.72 -17.80
CA VAL A 193 -8.66 15.98 -18.19
C VAL A 193 -8.84 17.47 -18.41
N ASN A 194 -9.63 17.83 -19.43
CA ASN A 194 -9.99 19.24 -19.63
C ASN A 194 -10.85 19.73 -18.45
N THR A 195 -10.45 20.84 -17.86
CA THR A 195 -11.07 21.43 -16.67
C THR A 195 -12.56 21.73 -16.88
N GLN A 196 -12.92 22.35 -17.99
CA GLN A 196 -14.29 22.75 -18.28
C GLN A 196 -15.17 21.54 -18.63
N GLU A 197 -14.68 20.61 -19.45
CA GLU A 197 -15.42 19.40 -19.82
C GLU A 197 -15.72 18.53 -18.59
N LEU A 198 -14.75 18.41 -17.66
CA LEU A 198 -14.96 17.72 -16.39
C LEU A 198 -16.06 18.41 -15.58
N ARG A 199 -15.96 19.74 -15.40
CA ARG A 199 -16.95 20.51 -14.68
C ARG A 199 -18.36 20.35 -15.26
N ASP A 200 -18.49 20.44 -16.58
CA ASP A 200 -19.77 20.29 -17.28
C ASP A 200 -20.33 18.88 -17.15
N GLY A 201 -19.45 17.87 -17.13
CA GLY A 201 -19.84 16.50 -16.85
C GLY A 201 -20.37 16.32 -15.42
N LEU A 202 -19.67 16.84 -14.41
CA LEU A 202 -20.09 16.82 -13.02
C LEU A 202 -21.39 17.59 -12.78
N ALA A 203 -21.60 18.73 -13.47
CA ALA A 203 -22.81 19.54 -13.37
C ALA A 203 -24.09 18.82 -13.83
N ARG A 204 -23.97 17.76 -14.65
CA ARG A 204 -25.11 16.92 -15.08
C ARG A 204 -25.49 15.87 -14.04
N MET A 205 -24.69 15.71 -13.00
CA MET A 205 -24.91 14.75 -11.91
C MET A 205 -25.49 15.50 -10.71
N GLN A 206 -26.50 14.97 -10.05
CA GLN A 206 -27.02 15.55 -8.80
C GLN A 206 -25.98 15.44 -7.68
N THR A 207 -25.40 14.27 -7.54
CA THR A 207 -24.32 13.97 -6.62
C THR A 207 -23.36 12.97 -7.29
N PHE A 208 -22.12 12.95 -6.82
CA PHE A 208 -21.13 11.97 -7.26
C PHE A 208 -20.34 11.47 -6.05
N LYS A 209 -19.58 10.38 -6.23
CA LYS A 209 -18.68 9.88 -5.19
C LYS A 209 -17.70 10.97 -4.81
N THR A 210 -17.35 11.03 -3.52
CA THR A 210 -16.41 12.04 -3.01
C THR A 210 -15.13 12.07 -3.83
N LEU A 211 -14.85 13.22 -4.41
CA LEU A 211 -13.61 13.54 -5.12
C LEU A 211 -12.77 14.47 -4.24
N LEU A 212 -11.47 14.34 -4.35
CA LEU A 212 -10.49 15.25 -3.76
C LEU A 212 -9.97 16.17 -4.86
N LEU A 213 -10.35 17.45 -4.84
CA LEU A 213 -9.73 18.49 -5.63
C LEU A 213 -8.55 19.03 -4.82
N MET A 214 -7.36 19.06 -5.43
CA MET A 214 -6.15 19.32 -4.67
C MET A 214 -5.05 19.98 -5.49
N GLU A 215 -4.11 20.59 -4.80
CA GLU A 215 -2.83 21.02 -5.35
C GLU A 215 -2.15 19.88 -6.08
N TYR A 216 -1.61 20.13 -7.28
CA TYR A 216 -0.75 19.18 -7.98
C TYR A 216 0.71 19.40 -7.60
N LEU A 217 1.31 18.41 -6.99
CA LEU A 217 2.71 18.42 -6.59
C LEU A 217 3.61 18.00 -7.76
N ASP A 218 4.60 18.82 -8.12
CA ASP A 218 5.43 18.64 -9.30
C ASP A 218 6.70 17.81 -9.09
N GLY A 219 7.15 17.71 -7.84
CA GLY A 219 8.42 17.10 -7.52
C GLY A 219 8.43 15.58 -7.57
N HIS A 220 9.51 15.00 -7.09
CA HIS A 220 9.69 13.56 -7.05
C HIS A 220 8.72 12.89 -6.08
N GLU A 221 8.23 11.73 -6.48
CA GLU A 221 7.46 10.85 -5.60
C GLU A 221 8.40 9.90 -4.87
N TYR A 222 8.13 9.70 -3.58
CA TYR A 222 8.78 8.71 -2.74
C TYR A 222 7.78 7.65 -2.32
N SER A 223 8.25 6.41 -2.29
CA SER A 223 7.49 5.25 -1.81
C SER A 223 8.31 4.58 -0.71
N ALA A 224 7.92 4.76 0.54
CA ALA A 224 8.61 4.17 1.68
C ALA A 224 7.92 2.86 2.07
N ASP A 225 8.62 1.75 1.92
CA ASP A 225 8.19 0.46 2.45
C ASP A 225 8.69 0.32 3.88
N CYS A 226 7.78 0.08 4.81
CA CYS A 226 8.01 0.13 6.24
C CYS A 226 7.66 -1.20 6.92
N VAL A 227 8.37 -1.50 8.00
CA VAL A 227 7.99 -2.51 8.99
C VAL A 227 7.88 -1.82 10.35
N ALA A 228 6.81 -2.10 11.07
CA ALA A 228 6.65 -1.66 12.45
C ALA A 228 6.20 -2.79 13.37
N ASP A 229 6.45 -2.61 14.66
CA ASP A 229 6.05 -3.43 15.76
C ASP A 229 5.12 -2.62 16.67
N GLN A 230 3.82 -2.78 16.49
CA GLN A 230 2.79 -2.11 17.29
C GLN A 230 3.05 -0.62 17.54
N GLY A 231 3.29 0.11 16.45
CA GLY A 231 3.57 1.55 16.46
C GLY A 231 5.06 1.93 16.52
N ARG A 232 5.95 1.01 16.86
CA ARG A 232 7.40 1.24 16.81
C ARG A 232 7.93 0.95 15.40
N LEU A 233 8.40 1.96 14.70
CA LEU A 233 9.04 1.76 13.40
C LEU A 233 10.32 0.93 13.57
N VAL A 234 10.39 -0.21 12.90
CA VAL A 234 11.54 -1.14 12.92
C VAL A 234 12.49 -0.83 11.76
N CYS A 235 11.94 -0.63 10.57
CA CYS A 235 12.70 -0.34 9.35
C CYS A 235 11.83 0.43 8.37
N ALA A 236 12.42 1.38 7.63
CA ALA A 236 11.78 2.05 6.51
C ALA A 236 12.78 2.22 5.36
N ILE A 237 12.40 1.84 4.15
CA ILE A 237 13.23 1.95 2.95
C ILE A 237 12.53 2.86 1.94
N PRO A 238 12.88 4.16 1.91
CA PRO A 238 12.33 5.09 0.94
C PRO A 238 12.97 4.89 -0.44
N ARG A 239 12.13 4.88 -1.45
CA ARG A 239 12.50 4.79 -2.87
C ARG A 239 11.99 6.03 -3.59
N LYS A 240 12.89 6.86 -4.09
CA LYS A 240 12.61 8.01 -4.94
C LYS A 240 12.34 7.56 -6.36
N LYS A 241 11.17 7.87 -6.90
CA LYS A 241 10.86 7.62 -8.32
C LYS A 241 11.56 8.66 -9.19
N LEU A 242 12.33 8.19 -10.17
CA LEU A 242 13.02 9.07 -11.11
C LEU A 242 12.10 9.42 -12.29
N HIS A 243 12.18 10.66 -12.79
CA HIS A 243 11.24 11.15 -13.80
C HIS A 243 11.39 10.50 -15.18
N ALA A 244 12.63 10.13 -15.55
CA ALA A 244 12.84 9.52 -16.87
C ALA A 244 12.30 8.08 -16.91
N PRO A 245 11.50 7.73 -17.91
CA PRO A 245 11.00 6.36 -18.08
C PRO A 245 12.15 5.35 -18.09
N GLY A 246 12.01 4.25 -17.37
CA GLY A 246 13.02 3.19 -17.30
C GLY A 246 14.23 3.49 -16.40
N SER A 247 14.30 4.67 -15.76
CA SER A 247 15.44 5.04 -14.89
C SER A 247 15.50 4.26 -13.58
N GLY A 248 14.48 3.49 -13.25
CA GLY A 248 14.34 2.83 -11.98
C GLY A 248 13.99 3.78 -10.84
N GLN A 249 14.35 3.39 -9.63
CA GLN A 249 14.16 4.17 -8.40
C GLN A 249 15.49 4.27 -7.65
N LEU A 250 15.65 5.35 -6.90
CA LEU A 250 16.84 5.59 -6.08
C LEU A 250 16.49 5.38 -4.61
N ILE A 251 17.28 4.60 -3.90
CA ILE A 251 17.20 4.50 -2.43
C ILE A 251 17.80 5.78 -1.84
N GLU A 252 16.95 6.60 -1.22
CA GLU A 252 17.36 7.91 -0.68
C GLU A 252 16.76 8.07 0.72
N LEU A 253 17.65 8.10 1.72
CA LEU A 253 17.26 8.27 3.12
C LEU A 253 17.15 9.76 3.43
N ARG A 254 15.95 10.21 3.73
CA ARG A 254 15.70 11.61 4.14
C ARG A 254 15.16 11.61 5.57
N GLU A 255 15.77 12.42 6.42
CA GLU A 255 15.43 12.47 7.84
C GLU A 255 13.95 12.81 8.08
N GLU A 256 13.41 13.83 7.38
CA GLU A 256 12.02 14.23 7.51
C GLU A 256 11.04 13.14 7.05
N LEU A 257 11.42 12.34 6.04
CA LEU A 257 10.60 11.23 5.55
C LEU A 257 10.58 10.08 6.57
N LEU A 258 11.75 9.74 7.11
CA LEU A 258 11.86 8.69 8.14
C LEU A 258 11.14 9.10 9.43
N ALA A 259 11.22 10.38 9.83
CA ALA A 259 10.49 10.92 10.96
C ALA A 259 8.96 10.86 10.73
N ALA A 260 8.49 11.19 9.51
CA ALA A 260 7.10 11.04 9.13
C ALA A 260 6.62 9.58 9.21
N CYS A 261 7.42 8.64 8.69
CA CYS A 261 7.11 7.21 8.79
C CYS A 261 7.00 6.74 10.26
N ALA A 262 7.93 7.17 11.10
CA ALA A 262 7.94 6.82 12.52
C ALA A 262 6.73 7.42 13.27
N LYS A 263 6.38 8.69 12.99
CA LYS A 263 5.20 9.32 13.59
C LYS A 263 3.91 8.61 13.16
N LEU A 264 3.75 8.33 11.87
CA LEU A 264 2.56 7.64 11.36
C LEU A 264 2.44 6.21 11.90
N ALA A 265 3.54 5.47 11.99
CA ALA A 265 3.54 4.15 12.60
C ALA A 265 3.04 4.20 14.04
N ARG A 266 3.55 5.14 14.84
CA ARG A 266 3.19 5.33 16.26
C ARG A 266 1.74 5.80 16.41
N ASP A 267 1.33 6.83 15.70
CA ASP A 267 0.03 7.48 15.90
C ASP A 267 -1.14 6.54 15.51
N TYR A 268 -0.92 5.67 14.51
CA TYR A 268 -1.90 4.68 14.05
C TYR A 268 -1.61 3.26 14.55
N GLN A 269 -0.63 3.07 15.44
CA GLN A 269 -0.25 1.77 16.01
C GLN A 269 -0.05 0.71 14.93
N LEU A 270 0.67 1.07 13.84
CA LEU A 270 0.89 0.19 12.70
C LEU A 270 1.78 -0.98 13.06
N ASN A 271 1.54 -2.12 12.40
CA ASN A 271 2.23 -3.39 12.66
C ASN A 271 2.54 -4.13 11.35
N GLY A 272 3.60 -4.93 11.31
CA GLY A 272 4.01 -5.64 10.09
C GLY A 272 4.40 -4.71 8.94
N VAL A 273 4.12 -5.11 7.69
CA VAL A 273 4.54 -4.37 6.49
C VAL A 273 3.44 -3.44 5.99
N PHE A 274 3.79 -2.19 5.75
CA PHE A 274 2.94 -1.18 5.10
C PHE A 274 3.78 -0.29 4.21
N ASN A 275 3.12 0.53 3.38
CA ASN A 275 3.78 1.45 2.46
C ASN A 275 3.20 2.86 2.61
N ILE A 276 4.06 3.85 2.63
CA ILE A 276 3.69 5.26 2.69
C ILE A 276 4.22 5.96 1.44
N GLN A 277 3.38 6.77 0.82
CA GLN A 277 3.77 7.54 -0.35
C GLN A 277 3.80 9.02 -0.03
N PHE A 278 4.87 9.67 -0.48
CA PHE A 278 5.08 11.10 -0.35
C PHE A 278 5.41 11.70 -1.71
N ARG A 279 5.27 13.02 -1.82
CA ARG A 279 5.71 13.76 -3.01
C ARG A 279 6.25 15.12 -2.63
N GLU A 280 7.28 15.55 -3.33
CA GLU A 280 7.80 16.91 -3.18
C GLU A 280 6.88 17.93 -3.84
N GLY A 281 6.66 19.02 -3.15
CA GLY A 281 5.99 20.22 -3.63
C GLY A 281 6.82 21.46 -3.39
N ALA A 282 6.27 22.62 -3.67
CA ALA A 282 6.96 23.90 -3.48
C ALA A 282 7.38 24.15 -2.01
N ASN A 283 6.63 23.61 -1.06
CA ASN A 283 6.81 23.80 0.38
C ASN A 283 7.51 22.61 1.08
N GLY A 284 8.11 21.70 0.31
CA GLY A 284 8.76 20.50 0.83
C GLY A 284 7.99 19.22 0.57
N LEU A 285 8.20 18.25 1.45
CA LEU A 285 7.59 16.92 1.33
C LEU A 285 6.11 16.96 1.76
N ALA A 286 5.24 16.33 0.98
CA ALA A 286 3.83 16.15 1.32
C ALA A 286 3.43 14.68 1.31
N LEU A 287 2.56 14.27 2.25
CA LEU A 287 1.99 12.93 2.29
C LEU A 287 0.93 12.77 1.19
N LEU A 288 0.99 11.68 0.43
CA LEU A 288 -0.02 11.30 -0.55
C LEU A 288 -1.03 10.29 -0.01
N GLU A 289 -0.53 9.20 0.60
CA GLU A 289 -1.37 8.12 1.16
C GLU A 289 -0.55 7.14 1.99
N ILE A 290 -1.24 6.39 2.86
CA ILE A 290 -0.75 5.18 3.49
C ILE A 290 -1.46 3.98 2.88
N ASN A 291 -0.69 3.00 2.45
CA ASN A 291 -1.18 1.72 1.99
C ASN A 291 -0.91 0.67 3.08
N PRO A 292 -1.91 0.17 3.81
CA PRO A 292 -1.72 -0.81 4.88
C PRO A 292 -1.46 -2.21 4.33
N ARG A 293 -0.45 -2.32 3.48
CA ARG A 293 -0.03 -3.52 2.75
C ARG A 293 1.34 -3.34 2.11
N MET A 294 1.91 -4.44 1.65
CA MET A 294 3.12 -4.41 0.82
C MET A 294 2.88 -3.62 -0.47
N SER A 295 3.86 -2.81 -0.86
CA SER A 295 3.85 -2.12 -2.16
C SER A 295 4.14 -3.07 -3.32
N GLY A 296 3.78 -2.66 -4.54
CA GLY A 296 4.22 -3.35 -5.76
C GLY A 296 5.74 -3.41 -5.90
N GLY A 297 6.45 -2.43 -5.36
CA GLY A 297 7.90 -2.33 -5.43
C GLY A 297 8.66 -2.91 -4.23
N ILE A 298 8.04 -3.75 -3.40
CA ILE A 298 8.68 -4.32 -2.20
C ILE A 298 10.00 -5.02 -2.50
N GLY A 299 10.10 -5.70 -3.65
CA GLY A 299 11.34 -6.35 -4.08
C GLY A 299 12.47 -5.35 -4.31
N MET A 300 12.16 -4.17 -4.88
CA MET A 300 13.13 -3.09 -5.07
C MET A 300 13.61 -2.52 -3.73
N ALA A 301 12.71 -2.36 -2.75
CA ALA A 301 13.11 -1.94 -1.41
C ALA A 301 14.03 -2.97 -0.76
N CYS A 302 13.67 -4.25 -0.79
CA CYS A 302 14.47 -5.32 -0.18
C CYS A 302 15.83 -5.51 -0.85
N ALA A 303 15.98 -5.15 -2.13
CA ALA A 303 17.29 -5.15 -2.80
C ALA A 303 18.30 -4.21 -2.12
N ALA A 304 17.87 -3.23 -1.33
CA ALA A 304 18.75 -2.33 -0.59
C ALA A 304 19.39 -2.96 0.67
N GLY A 305 19.00 -4.17 1.05
CA GLY A 305 19.58 -4.92 2.19
C GLY A 305 18.52 -5.56 3.06
N PRO A 306 17.74 -4.81 3.85
CA PRO A 306 16.74 -5.40 4.74
C PRO A 306 15.62 -6.11 3.96
N ASN A 307 15.35 -7.36 4.32
CA ASN A 307 14.25 -8.14 3.75
C ASN A 307 12.97 -7.88 4.56
N LEU A 308 12.22 -6.84 4.17
CA LEU A 308 11.07 -6.36 4.94
C LEU A 308 10.00 -7.44 5.19
N PRO A 309 9.59 -8.27 4.20
CA PRO A 309 8.63 -9.35 4.45
C PRO A 309 9.13 -10.39 5.49
N TYR A 310 10.40 -10.75 5.41
CA TYR A 310 10.99 -11.69 6.38
C TYR A 310 11.10 -11.06 7.77
N ILE A 311 11.57 -9.80 7.86
CA ILE A 311 11.67 -9.06 9.12
C ILE A 311 10.30 -8.96 9.80
N ALA A 312 9.24 -8.66 9.05
CA ALA A 312 7.89 -8.59 9.60
C ALA A 312 7.39 -9.95 10.11
N LEU A 313 7.60 -11.02 9.33
CA LEU A 313 7.16 -12.36 9.72
C LEU A 313 7.96 -12.90 10.91
N ALA A 314 9.29 -12.83 10.84
CA ALA A 314 10.16 -13.34 11.89
C ALA A 314 10.07 -12.50 13.16
N GLY A 315 9.95 -11.16 13.04
CA GLY A 315 9.73 -10.28 14.19
C GLY A 315 8.41 -10.55 14.90
N PHE A 316 7.33 -10.74 14.13
CA PHE A 316 6.03 -11.15 14.68
C PHE A 316 6.07 -12.51 15.37
N ASP A 317 6.87 -13.43 14.84
CA ASP A 317 6.99 -14.81 15.38
C ASP A 317 7.87 -14.90 16.62
N GLN A 318 9.03 -14.23 16.60
CA GLN A 318 10.11 -14.43 17.58
C GLN A 318 10.47 -13.17 18.38
N GLY A 319 9.90 -12.02 18.02
CA GLY A 319 10.28 -10.69 18.54
C GLY A 319 11.31 -10.00 17.66
N TYR A 320 11.06 -8.73 17.37
CA TYR A 320 11.89 -7.91 16.46
C TYR A 320 13.32 -7.66 17.01
N ASP A 321 13.47 -7.63 18.32
CA ASP A 321 14.76 -7.38 18.97
C ASP A 321 15.74 -8.57 18.86
N THR A 322 15.26 -9.71 18.36
CA THR A 322 16.10 -10.90 18.10
C THR A 322 16.69 -10.92 16.68
N LEU A 323 16.28 -9.97 15.83
CA LEU A 323 16.64 -9.97 14.43
C LEU A 323 17.88 -9.08 14.18
N ASP A 324 18.82 -9.62 13.43
CA ASP A 324 19.90 -8.81 12.82
C ASP A 324 19.38 -8.20 11.52
N ILE A 325 19.14 -6.88 11.52
CA ILE A 325 18.61 -6.14 10.38
C ILE A 325 19.79 -5.48 9.65
N PRO A 326 20.07 -5.88 8.39
CA PRO A 326 21.16 -5.30 7.63
C PRO A 326 21.01 -3.79 7.43
N ALA A 327 22.13 -3.08 7.32
CA ALA A 327 22.14 -1.66 6.97
C ALA A 327 21.56 -1.44 5.56
N ILE A 328 20.84 -0.34 5.40
CA ILE A 328 20.28 0.06 4.10
C ILE A 328 21.39 0.61 3.22
N ARG A 329 21.52 0.11 2.01
CA ARG A 329 22.44 0.61 0.98
C ARG A 329 21.86 1.85 0.31
N GLU A 330 22.13 3.01 0.88
CA GLU A 330 21.73 4.31 0.34
C GLU A 330 22.43 4.60 -1.00
N GLY A 331 21.80 5.39 -1.86
CA GLY A 331 22.31 5.74 -3.18
C GLY A 331 22.17 4.64 -4.23
N MET A 332 21.66 3.48 -3.85
CA MET A 332 21.46 2.36 -4.77
C MET A 332 20.32 2.64 -5.75
N ARG A 333 20.54 2.40 -7.05
CA ARG A 333 19.48 2.38 -8.06
C ARG A 333 18.92 0.99 -8.21
N VAL A 334 17.58 0.91 -8.23
CA VAL A 334 16.84 -0.35 -8.31
C VAL A 334 15.77 -0.27 -9.39
N ALA A 335 15.49 -1.39 -10.04
CA ALA A 335 14.39 -1.54 -10.98
C ALA A 335 13.83 -2.96 -10.89
N GLU A 336 12.58 -3.13 -11.30
CA GLU A 336 11.99 -4.45 -11.50
C GLU A 336 12.35 -5.00 -12.88
N ALA A 337 12.70 -6.27 -12.93
CA ALA A 337 12.78 -7.04 -14.15
C ALA A 337 11.64 -8.07 -14.16
N ALA A 338 10.79 -8.02 -15.18
CA ALA A 338 9.73 -9.00 -15.37
C ALA A 338 10.25 -10.20 -16.17
N SER A 339 9.86 -11.39 -15.78
CA SER A 339 10.11 -12.61 -16.53
C SER A 339 8.79 -13.32 -16.81
N PRO A 340 8.56 -13.87 -18.05
CA PRO A 340 7.41 -14.68 -18.32
C PRO A 340 7.45 -15.97 -17.51
N VAL A 341 6.28 -16.44 -17.09
CA VAL A 341 6.11 -17.70 -16.37
C VAL A 341 4.94 -18.47 -16.96
N GLU A 342 5.02 -19.79 -16.97
CA GLU A 342 3.87 -20.65 -17.25
C GLU A 342 2.97 -20.67 -16.01
N LEU A 343 1.67 -20.52 -16.23
CA LEU A 343 0.69 -20.53 -15.12
C LEU A 343 0.27 -21.94 -14.77
N PRO A 344 -0.05 -22.21 -13.51
CA PRO A 344 -0.51 -23.51 -13.05
C PRO A 344 -1.88 -23.88 -13.60
#